data_e5420ada0e8558341f9b3bbc518bfb82
#
_entry.id   e5420ada0e8558341f9b3bbc518bfb82
#
_cell.length_a   1.000
_cell.length_b   1.000
_cell.length_c   1.000
_cell.angle_alpha   90.00
_cell.angle_beta   90.00
_cell.angle_gamma   90.00
#
_symmetry.space_group_name_H-M   'P 1'
#
loop_
_entity.id
_entity.type
_entity.pdbx_description
1 polymer ?
#
loop_
_entity_poly.entity_id
_entity_poly.type
_entity_poly.pdbx_seq_one_letter_code
_entity_poly.pdbx_strand_id
1 'polypeptide(L)'
;MSPSSNTNNKNILIVDDDVHTSSKYKKWLEEEGFNLTLINDPYVAEQNFNPENYDLVLIGFRMSIVDGFDLYHKLHEISKKVQQDTSSSNDFRICFMTSSRINYNALSEAHPEFGEECYVSKEVPKDVFIKHVHSLVSG
;
A
#
# COMPACT_ATOMS: atom_id res chain seq x y z
N MET A 1 13.06 8.67 -25.06
CA MET A 1 12.61 7.69 -24.33
C MET A 1 12.82 7.94 -22.91
N SER A 2 12.16 7.38 -22.14
CA SER A 2 12.12 7.79 -20.80
C SER A 2 12.95 6.89 -19.92
N PRO A 3 14.07 7.32 -19.52
CA PRO A 3 14.94 6.51 -18.70
C PRO A 3 14.44 6.30 -17.28
N SER A 4 13.50 7.11 -16.86
CA SER A 4 12.98 6.99 -15.50
C SER A 4 12.00 5.86 -15.36
N SER A 5 11.82 5.06 -16.39
CA SER A 5 10.76 4.07 -16.44
C SER A 5 10.91 2.97 -15.39
N ASN A 6 12.11 2.72 -14.88
CA ASN A 6 12.28 1.60 -13.95
C ASN A 6 11.47 1.75 -12.68
N THR A 7 11.44 2.95 -12.12
CA THR A 7 10.62 3.21 -10.93
C THR A 7 9.16 3.27 -11.29
N ASN A 8 8.87 3.80 -12.48
CA ASN A 8 7.51 4.09 -12.87
C ASN A 8 6.75 2.87 -13.33
N ASN A 9 7.43 1.73 -13.55
CA ASN A 9 6.76 0.50 -13.95
C ASN A 9 6.31 -0.36 -12.78
N LYS A 10 6.45 0.14 -11.57
CA LYS A 10 6.04 -0.61 -10.40
C LYS A 10 4.53 -0.72 -10.31
N ASN A 11 4.08 -1.83 -9.76
CA ASN A 11 2.67 -2.14 -9.60
C ASN A 11 2.24 -1.86 -8.17
N ILE A 12 1.22 -1.02 -8.02
CA ILE A 12 0.73 -0.60 -6.71
C ILE A 12 -0.74 -0.97 -6.57
N LEU A 13 -1.08 -1.60 -5.45
CA LEU A 13 -2.46 -1.87 -5.09
C LEU A 13 -2.88 -0.93 -3.98
N ILE A 14 -4.00 -0.25 -4.14
CA ILE A 14 -4.61 0.54 -3.08
C ILE A 14 -5.90 -0.14 -2.67
N VAL A 15 -6.04 -0.43 -1.38
CA VAL A 15 -7.27 -0.96 -0.81
C VAL A 15 -7.79 0.05 0.19
N ASP A 16 -8.89 0.72 -0.14
CA ASP A 16 -9.45 1.77 0.71
C ASP A 16 -10.92 1.93 0.36
N ASP A 17 -11.79 1.86 1.36
CA ASP A 17 -13.23 1.97 1.12
C ASP A 17 -13.69 3.41 0.90
N ASP A 18 -12.82 4.39 1.09
CA ASP A 18 -13.10 5.78 0.77
C ASP A 18 -12.87 6.00 -0.72
N VAL A 19 -13.92 5.84 -1.51
CA VAL A 19 -13.82 5.88 -2.97
C VAL A 19 -13.32 7.23 -3.44
N HIS A 20 -13.85 8.30 -2.86
CA HIS A 20 -13.52 9.64 -3.33
C HIS A 20 -12.04 9.96 -3.14
N THR A 21 -11.55 9.72 -1.92
CA THR A 21 -10.17 10.05 -1.60
C THR A 21 -9.18 9.13 -2.33
N SER A 22 -9.49 7.85 -2.38
CA SER A 22 -8.57 6.90 -3.00
C SER A 22 -8.46 7.11 -4.51
N SER A 23 -9.52 7.57 -5.15
CA SER A 23 -9.48 7.88 -6.58
C SER A 23 -8.48 8.99 -6.88
N LYS A 24 -8.37 9.95 -5.97
CA LYS A 24 -7.40 11.03 -6.12
C LYS A 24 -5.97 10.50 -6.12
N TYR A 25 -5.66 9.62 -5.19
CA TYR A 25 -4.31 9.06 -5.09
C TYR A 25 -4.00 8.15 -6.27
N LYS A 26 -5.00 7.42 -6.74
CA LYS A 26 -4.84 6.61 -7.95
C LYS A 26 -4.43 7.49 -9.12
N LYS A 27 -5.12 8.60 -9.31
CA LYS A 27 -4.81 9.51 -10.40
C LYS A 27 -3.40 10.08 -10.26
N TRP A 28 -3.03 10.50 -9.06
CA TRP A 28 -1.70 11.07 -8.82
C TRP A 28 -0.60 10.07 -9.17
N LEU A 29 -0.78 8.81 -8.76
CA LEU A 29 0.25 7.80 -8.98
C LEU A 29 0.28 7.36 -10.44
N GLU A 30 -0.86 7.30 -11.10
CA GLU A 30 -0.87 6.98 -12.53
C GLU A 30 -0.18 8.07 -13.35
N GLU A 31 -0.32 9.30 -12.94
CA GLU A 31 0.38 10.40 -13.61
C GLU A 31 1.90 10.28 -13.49
N GLU A 32 2.36 9.59 -12.46
CA GLU A 32 3.78 9.33 -12.27
C GLU A 32 4.25 8.09 -13.02
N GLY A 33 3.36 7.38 -13.68
CA GLY A 33 3.71 6.20 -14.45
C GLY A 33 3.54 4.88 -13.75
N PHE A 34 3.04 4.89 -12.50
CA PHE A 34 2.78 3.63 -11.78
C PHE A 34 1.59 2.90 -12.37
N ASN A 35 1.63 1.59 -12.29
CA ASN A 35 0.49 0.75 -12.63
C ASN A 35 -0.37 0.59 -11.39
N LEU A 36 -1.56 1.18 -11.41
CA LEU A 36 -2.42 1.25 -10.23
C LEU A 36 -3.60 0.30 -10.33
N THR A 37 -3.82 -0.46 -9.27
CA THR A 37 -5.07 -1.20 -9.06
C THR A 37 -5.71 -0.64 -7.81
N LEU A 38 -6.98 -0.27 -7.90
CA LEU A 38 -7.73 0.27 -6.77
C LEU A 38 -8.90 -0.65 -6.47
N ILE A 39 -8.96 -1.13 -5.24
CA ILE A 39 -10.07 -1.98 -4.77
C ILE A 39 -10.68 -1.31 -3.55
N ASN A 40 -11.96 -1.00 -3.63
CA ASN A 40 -12.65 -0.28 -2.56
C ASN A 40 -13.37 -1.20 -1.57
N ASP A 41 -13.27 -2.50 -1.77
CA ASP A 41 -13.87 -3.49 -0.88
C ASP A 41 -12.77 -4.41 -0.36
N PRO A 42 -12.47 -4.37 0.94
CA PRO A 42 -11.38 -5.18 1.48
C PRO A 42 -11.59 -6.68 1.34
N TYR A 43 -12.85 -7.14 1.31
CA TYR A 43 -13.11 -8.56 1.11
C TYR A 43 -12.77 -8.99 -0.31
N VAL A 44 -13.06 -8.14 -1.29
CA VAL A 44 -12.67 -8.42 -2.68
C VAL A 44 -11.16 -8.45 -2.80
N ALA A 45 -10.49 -7.53 -2.13
CA ALA A 45 -9.03 -7.51 -2.15
C ALA A 45 -8.46 -8.81 -1.60
N GLU A 46 -8.99 -9.26 -0.48
CA GLU A 46 -8.51 -10.50 0.14
C GLU A 46 -8.71 -11.70 -0.76
N GLN A 47 -9.85 -11.79 -1.41
CA GLN A 47 -10.17 -12.93 -2.26
C GLN A 47 -9.34 -13.02 -3.52
N ASN A 48 -8.89 -11.86 -4.01
CA ASN A 48 -8.19 -11.80 -5.30
C ASN A 48 -6.72 -11.43 -5.18
N PHE A 49 -6.19 -11.39 -3.97
CA PHE A 49 -4.84 -10.93 -3.76
C PHE A 49 -3.80 -11.95 -4.25
N ASN A 50 -2.86 -11.46 -5.05
CA ASN A 50 -1.70 -12.22 -5.44
C ASN A 50 -0.47 -11.34 -5.23
N PRO A 51 0.38 -11.67 -4.26
CA PRO A 51 1.52 -10.80 -3.94
C PRO A 51 2.52 -10.67 -5.08
N GLU A 52 2.53 -11.60 -6.02
CA GLU A 52 3.45 -11.52 -7.15
C GLU A 52 3.06 -10.43 -8.15
N ASN A 53 1.83 -9.92 -8.04
CA ASN A 53 1.36 -8.89 -8.95
C ASN A 53 1.71 -7.48 -8.51
N TYR A 54 2.23 -7.31 -7.30
CA TYR A 54 2.39 -5.97 -6.74
C TYR A 54 3.74 -5.77 -6.11
N ASP A 55 4.23 -4.54 -6.21
CA ASP A 55 5.45 -4.11 -5.53
C ASP A 55 5.14 -3.37 -4.23
N LEU A 56 3.96 -2.78 -4.15
CA LEU A 56 3.53 -2.04 -2.97
C LEU A 56 2.03 -2.16 -2.82
N VAL A 57 1.58 -2.43 -1.60
CA VAL A 57 0.17 -2.43 -1.24
C VAL A 57 -0.04 -1.34 -0.22
N LEU A 58 -0.98 -0.43 -0.49
CA LEU A 58 -1.36 0.64 0.42
C LEU A 58 -2.77 0.36 0.92
N ILE A 59 -2.89 0.16 2.22
CA ILE A 59 -4.17 -0.17 2.85
C ILE A 59 -4.65 1.03 3.64
N GLY A 60 -5.91 1.42 3.46
CA GLY A 60 -6.50 2.45 4.29
C GLY A 60 -6.45 2.01 5.75
N PHE A 61 -5.87 2.86 6.60
CA PHE A 61 -5.67 2.52 7.99
C PHE A 61 -7.00 2.28 8.71
N ARG A 62 -7.98 3.12 8.44
CA ARG A 62 -9.31 3.00 9.01
C ARG A 62 -10.33 2.82 7.91
N MET A 63 -10.99 1.66 7.90
CA MET A 63 -12.04 1.36 6.95
C MET A 63 -13.30 0.98 7.72
N SER A 64 -14.45 1.11 7.06
CA SER A 64 -15.74 0.90 7.73
C SER A 64 -15.97 -0.55 8.10
N ILE A 65 -15.51 -1.47 7.27
CA ILE A 65 -15.83 -2.89 7.39
C ILE A 65 -14.74 -3.65 8.10
N VAL A 66 -13.49 -3.33 7.79
CA VAL A 66 -12.33 -4.06 8.27
C VAL A 66 -11.28 -3.07 8.69
N ASP A 67 -10.62 -3.34 9.81
CA ASP A 67 -9.47 -2.58 10.25
C ASP A 67 -8.28 -2.84 9.32
N GLY A 68 -7.47 -1.82 9.07
CA GLY A 68 -6.33 -1.96 8.18
C GLY A 68 -5.32 -3.02 8.64
N PHE A 69 -5.10 -3.12 9.94
CA PHE A 69 -4.19 -4.15 10.46
C PHE A 69 -4.75 -5.56 10.24
N ASP A 70 -6.06 -5.73 10.38
CA ASP A 70 -6.67 -7.04 10.13
C ASP A 70 -6.48 -7.45 8.69
N LEU A 71 -6.70 -6.53 7.76
CA LEU A 71 -6.48 -6.84 6.35
C LEU A 71 -5.01 -7.11 6.08
N TYR A 72 -4.11 -6.34 6.70
CA TYR A 72 -2.68 -6.59 6.56
C TYR A 72 -2.34 -8.04 6.91
N HIS A 73 -2.85 -8.51 8.06
CA HIS A 73 -2.52 -9.87 8.50
C HIS A 73 -3.03 -10.91 7.52
N LYS A 74 -4.21 -10.72 6.95
CA LYS A 74 -4.75 -11.66 5.97
C LYS A 74 -3.92 -11.67 4.71
N LEU A 75 -3.56 -10.50 4.19
CA LEU A 75 -2.73 -10.44 2.99
C LEU A 75 -1.34 -10.99 3.23
N HIS A 76 -0.81 -10.75 4.41
CA HIS A 76 0.50 -11.28 4.78
C HIS A 76 0.50 -12.81 4.83
N GLU A 77 -0.57 -13.40 5.39
CA GLU A 77 -0.69 -14.86 5.40
C GLU A 77 -0.76 -15.43 3.98
N ILE A 78 -1.49 -14.77 3.11
CA ILE A 78 -1.57 -15.20 1.71
C ILE A 78 -0.19 -15.14 1.07
N SER A 79 0.56 -14.07 1.31
CA SER A 79 1.87 -13.91 0.69
C SER A 79 2.85 -14.96 1.19
N LYS A 80 2.77 -15.35 2.46
CA LYS A 80 3.63 -16.39 2.99
C LYS A 80 3.38 -17.72 2.30
N LYS A 81 2.12 -18.05 2.06
CA LYS A 81 1.78 -19.30 1.39
C LYS A 81 2.30 -19.33 -0.05
N VAL A 82 2.14 -18.21 -0.76
CA VAL A 82 2.60 -18.12 -2.13
C VAL A 82 4.11 -18.26 -2.20
N GLN A 83 4.83 -17.60 -1.30
CA GLN A 83 6.28 -17.68 -1.28
C GLN A 83 6.78 -19.09 -0.99
N GLN A 84 6.09 -19.82 -0.12
CA GLN A 84 6.45 -21.20 0.17
C GLN A 84 6.27 -22.09 -1.05
N ASP A 85 5.20 -21.86 -1.81
CA ASP A 85 4.90 -22.71 -2.96
C ASP A 85 5.83 -22.44 -4.13
N THR A 86 6.23 -21.21 -4.34
CA THR A 86 6.98 -20.82 -5.54
C THR A 86 8.46 -20.60 -5.30
N SER A 87 8.88 -20.56 -4.05
CA SER A 87 10.25 -20.20 -3.69
C SER A 87 10.64 -18.81 -4.22
N SER A 88 9.68 -18.02 -4.55
CA SER A 88 9.90 -16.69 -5.09
C SER A 88 10.20 -15.73 -3.96
N SER A 89 11.22 -14.92 -4.11
CA SER A 89 11.56 -13.88 -3.13
C SER A 89 11.06 -12.55 -3.65
N ASN A 90 9.76 -12.40 -3.70
CA ASN A 90 9.19 -11.17 -4.21
C ASN A 90 9.24 -10.10 -3.13
N ASP A 91 10.00 -9.04 -3.39
CA ASP A 91 10.16 -7.93 -2.45
C ASP A 91 9.02 -6.97 -2.62
N PHE A 92 7.92 -7.24 -1.96
CA PHE A 92 6.84 -6.27 -1.95
C PHE A 92 6.59 -5.80 -0.52
N ARG A 93 5.97 -4.65 -0.39
CA ARG A 93 5.69 -4.07 0.90
C ARG A 93 4.19 -3.84 1.05
N ILE A 94 3.72 -3.96 2.29
CA ILE A 94 2.36 -3.56 2.64
C ILE A 94 2.48 -2.41 3.62
N CYS A 95 1.89 -1.27 3.27
CA CYS A 95 1.92 -0.08 4.11
C CYS A 95 0.51 0.46 4.27
N PHE A 96 0.36 1.48 5.11
CA PHE A 96 -0.95 2.01 5.46
C PHE A 96 -1.07 3.46 5.05
N MET A 97 -2.26 3.85 4.57
CA MET A 97 -2.56 5.26 4.33
C MET A 97 -3.34 5.77 5.53
N THR A 98 -2.83 6.83 6.15
CA THR A 98 -3.35 7.31 7.42
C THR A 98 -3.73 8.78 7.33
N SER A 99 -4.62 9.21 8.22
CA SER A 99 -4.88 10.63 8.39
C SER A 99 -3.77 11.26 9.22
N SER A 100 -3.73 12.58 9.27
CA SER A 100 -2.70 13.28 10.03
C SER A 100 -2.93 13.21 11.54
N ARG A 101 -4.01 12.58 11.96
CA ARG A 101 -4.38 12.55 13.39
C ARG A 101 -3.96 11.26 14.10
N ILE A 102 -3.15 10.46 13.47
CA ILE A 102 -2.69 9.24 14.12
C ILE A 102 -1.62 9.57 15.16
N ASN A 103 -1.55 8.74 16.17
CA ASN A 103 -0.55 8.88 17.21
C ASN A 103 0.54 7.84 16.97
N TYR A 104 1.65 8.29 16.39
CA TYR A 104 2.76 7.38 16.05
C TYR A 104 3.32 6.67 17.26
N ASN A 105 3.40 7.37 18.41
CA ASN A 105 3.97 6.76 19.60
C ASN A 105 3.13 5.57 20.05
N ALA A 106 1.81 5.74 20.05
CA ALA A 106 0.91 4.65 20.43
C ALA A 106 0.99 3.49 19.43
N LEU A 107 1.07 3.82 18.15
CA LEU A 107 1.17 2.80 17.11
C LEU A 107 2.48 2.03 17.20
N SER A 108 3.58 2.73 17.47
CA SER A 108 4.88 2.09 17.59
C SER A 108 4.93 1.11 18.76
N GLU A 109 4.24 1.44 19.86
CA GLU A 109 4.18 0.56 21.01
C GLU A 109 3.32 -0.67 20.73
N ALA A 110 2.20 -0.46 20.05
CA ALA A 110 1.26 -1.56 19.77
C ALA A 110 1.76 -2.45 18.63
N HIS A 111 2.45 -1.86 17.66
CA HIS A 111 2.88 -2.58 16.46
C HIS A 111 4.33 -2.21 16.12
N PRO A 112 5.29 -2.65 16.93
CA PRO A 112 6.69 -2.27 16.71
C PRO A 112 7.29 -2.84 15.42
N GLU A 113 6.61 -3.79 14.81
CA GLU A 113 7.08 -4.39 13.56
C GLU A 113 6.99 -3.43 12.37
N PHE A 114 6.21 -2.35 12.49
CA PHE A 114 6.07 -1.38 11.40
C PHE A 114 6.90 -0.14 11.71
N GLY A 115 7.76 0.24 10.78
CA GLY A 115 8.49 1.49 10.89
C GLY A 115 7.62 2.69 10.52
N GLU A 116 8.10 3.86 10.85
CA GLU A 116 7.37 5.09 10.57
C GLU A 116 7.11 5.27 9.07
N GLU A 117 8.04 4.79 8.25
CA GLU A 117 7.89 4.92 6.80
C GLU A 117 6.71 4.13 6.26
N CYS A 118 6.20 3.16 7.03
CA CYS A 118 5.06 2.36 6.62
C CYS A 118 3.73 3.07 6.73
N TYR A 119 3.71 4.28 7.29
CA TYR A 119 2.49 5.07 7.45
C TYR A 119 2.55 6.25 6.50
N VAL A 120 1.79 6.17 5.41
CA VAL A 120 1.76 7.20 4.38
C VAL A 120 0.61 8.15 4.67
N SER A 121 0.90 9.42 4.87
CA SER A 121 -0.12 10.38 5.24
C SER A 121 -0.98 10.75 4.04
N LYS A 122 -2.29 10.78 4.25
CA LYS A 122 -3.25 11.22 3.25
C LYS A 122 -3.34 12.73 3.14
N GLU A 123 -2.89 13.45 4.16
CA GLU A 123 -3.16 14.90 4.28
C GLU A 123 -1.90 15.70 4.06
N VAL A 124 -1.15 15.33 3.03
CA VAL A 124 0.06 16.05 2.64
C VAL A 124 -0.09 16.52 1.20
N PRO A 125 0.70 17.50 0.76
CA PRO A 125 0.69 17.91 -0.64
C PRO A 125 1.05 16.77 -1.57
N LYS A 126 0.62 16.89 -2.83
CA LYS A 126 0.82 15.84 -3.81
C LYS A 126 2.29 15.42 -3.92
N ASP A 127 3.20 16.39 -3.99
CA ASP A 127 4.60 16.09 -4.17
C ASP A 127 5.20 15.34 -2.99
N VAL A 128 4.73 15.63 -1.78
CA VAL A 128 5.18 14.91 -0.58
C VAL A 128 4.68 13.47 -0.61
N PHE A 129 3.42 13.28 -0.99
CA PHE A 129 2.84 11.94 -1.09
C PHE A 129 3.59 11.11 -2.13
N ILE A 130 3.80 11.67 -3.31
CA ILE A 130 4.49 10.98 -4.40
C ILE A 130 5.90 10.60 -3.99
N LYS A 131 6.60 11.52 -3.34
CA LYS A 131 7.97 11.26 -2.90
C LYS A 131 8.03 10.11 -1.90
N HIS A 132 7.06 10.07 -0.98
CA HIS A 132 7.00 8.99 0.01
C HIS A 132 6.79 7.65 -0.68
N VAL A 133 5.86 7.60 -1.64
CA VAL A 133 5.58 6.35 -2.37
C VAL A 133 6.82 5.91 -3.15
N HIS A 134 7.51 6.83 -3.82
CA HIS A 134 8.74 6.48 -4.52
C HIS A 134 9.76 5.84 -3.58
N SER A 135 9.89 6.37 -2.38
CA SER A 135 10.86 5.82 -1.42
C SER A 135 10.50 4.39 -1.02
N LEU A 136 9.22 4.06 -0.99
CA LEU A 136 8.77 2.73 -0.60
C LEU A 136 9.02 1.69 -1.68
N VAL A 137 8.92 2.08 -2.95
CA VAL A 137 9.12 1.13 -4.03
C VAL A 137 10.56 1.05 -4.50
N SER A 138 11.39 2.01 -4.12
CA SER A 138 12.79 2.05 -4.54
C SER A 138 13.71 1.30 -3.59
N GLY A 139 13.25 1.15 -2.37
CA GLY A 139 14.06 0.54 -1.35
C GLY A 139 14.18 -0.93 -1.49
#